data_2740a66719cfbeb43caf6703624af125
#
_entry.id   2740a66719cfbeb43caf6703624af125
#
_cell.length_a   1.000
_cell.length_b   1.000
_cell.length_c   1.000
_cell.angle_alpha   90.00
_cell.angle_beta   90.00
_cell.angle_gamma   90.00
#
_symmetry.space_group_name_H-M   'P 1'
#
loop_
_entity.id
_entity.type
_entity.pdbx_description
1 polymer ?
#
loop_
_entity_poly.entity_id
_entity_poly.type
_entity_poly.pdbx_seq_one_letter_code
_entity_poly.pdbx_strand_id
1 'polypeptide(L)'
;QTGVLTDGIISGVTYITSSGATGVTNEKGEFKFNDDEKVKFFIGGVQLGDEIEAKERITPLDLVESENARINLMVFLQSLDGKGDHSDGIKISDDTKTAFTAVKLNFNQSTTDFVNEVVTKTAITPDQLITPEKASEHFQATFYKDIAGTWEINRTDNTAVLIHILED
;
A
#
# COMPACT_ATOMS: atom_id res chain seq x y z
N GLN A 1 -4.40 -19.04 6.26
CA GLN A 1 -5.29 -17.88 6.06
C GLN A 1 -4.84 -17.03 4.87
N THR A 2 -5.73 -16.20 4.40
CA THR A 2 -5.47 -15.29 3.28
C THR A 2 -5.68 -13.85 3.73
N GLY A 3 -4.69 -13.00 3.50
CA GLY A 3 -4.80 -11.57 3.70
C GLY A 3 -4.75 -10.82 2.38
N VAL A 4 -5.12 -9.55 2.38
CA VAL A 4 -5.07 -8.67 1.20
C VAL A 4 -4.26 -7.43 1.54
N LEU A 5 -3.27 -7.14 0.71
CA LEU A 5 -2.52 -5.90 0.77
C LEU A 5 -3.20 -4.89 -0.14
N THR A 6 -3.63 -3.77 0.42
CA THR A 6 -4.46 -2.82 -0.33
C THR A 6 -4.13 -1.35 -0.05
N ASP A 7 -3.89 -0.64 -1.11
CA ASP A 7 -4.06 0.80 -1.33
C ASP A 7 -4.75 0.86 -2.70
N GLY A 8 -5.98 0.24 -2.74
CA GLY A 8 -6.62 -0.14 -3.98
C GLY A 8 -5.99 -1.40 -4.59
N ILE A 9 -5.92 -2.49 -3.84
CA ILE A 9 -5.35 -3.80 -4.25
C ILE A 9 -3.94 -3.66 -4.83
N ILE A 10 -2.95 -4.23 -4.15
CA ILE A 10 -1.54 -4.16 -4.59
C ILE A 10 -1.05 -5.56 -4.95
N SER A 11 -0.78 -5.78 -6.23
CA SER A 11 -0.26 -7.05 -6.74
C SER A 11 1.23 -6.95 -7.09
N GLY A 12 1.91 -8.09 -7.07
CA GLY A 12 3.32 -8.17 -7.46
C GLY A 12 4.30 -7.83 -6.34
N VAL A 13 3.85 -7.65 -5.11
CA VAL A 13 4.70 -7.34 -3.96
C VAL A 13 5.17 -8.63 -3.32
N THR A 14 6.47 -8.74 -3.06
CA THR A 14 7.05 -9.88 -2.36
C THR A 14 6.71 -9.80 -0.87
N TYR A 15 6.33 -10.91 -0.27
CA TYR A 15 6.11 -10.99 1.17
C TYR A 15 6.91 -12.13 1.79
N ILE A 16 7.27 -11.95 3.05
CA ILE A 16 7.97 -12.96 3.84
C ILE A 16 7.30 -13.03 5.21
N THR A 17 6.88 -14.23 5.61
CA THR A 17 6.30 -14.44 6.94
C THR A 17 7.36 -14.78 7.97
N SER A 18 7.03 -14.68 9.25
CA SER A 18 7.94 -14.96 10.34
C SER A 18 8.38 -16.43 10.41
N SER A 19 7.64 -17.34 9.80
CA SER A 19 8.05 -18.75 9.65
C SER A 19 9.02 -18.97 8.48
N GLY A 20 9.31 -17.95 7.68
CA GLY A 20 10.20 -18.03 6.53
C GLY A 20 9.51 -18.34 5.22
N ALA A 21 8.18 -18.46 5.20
CA ALA A 21 7.44 -18.64 3.96
C ALA A 21 7.48 -17.36 3.13
N THR A 22 7.71 -17.49 1.83
CA THR A 22 7.80 -16.37 0.89
C THR A 22 6.80 -16.53 -0.24
N GLY A 23 6.37 -15.42 -0.80
CA GLY A 23 5.48 -15.40 -1.94
C GLY A 23 5.37 -14.01 -2.55
N VAL A 24 4.46 -13.87 -3.50
CA VAL A 24 4.17 -12.61 -4.18
C VAL A 24 2.67 -12.41 -4.16
N THR A 25 2.22 -11.18 -3.85
CA THR A 25 0.79 -10.88 -3.87
C THR A 25 0.23 -11.07 -5.28
N ASN A 26 -0.92 -11.74 -5.37
CA ASN A 26 -1.55 -12.04 -6.65
C ASN A 26 -2.37 -10.85 -7.18
N GLU A 27 -3.09 -11.04 -8.27
CA GLU A 27 -3.91 -9.99 -8.90
C GLU A 27 -4.99 -9.41 -7.99
N LYS A 28 -5.32 -10.13 -6.92
CA LYS A 28 -6.28 -9.67 -5.89
C LYS A 28 -5.58 -9.08 -4.68
N GLY A 29 -4.25 -8.92 -4.74
CA GLY A 29 -3.46 -8.44 -3.60
C GLY A 29 -3.31 -9.45 -2.47
N GLU A 30 -3.65 -10.71 -2.71
CA GLU A 30 -3.68 -11.73 -1.66
C GLU A 30 -2.29 -12.27 -1.32
N PHE A 31 -2.07 -12.51 -0.04
CA PHE A 31 -0.90 -13.20 0.49
C PHE A 31 -1.36 -14.27 1.50
N LYS A 32 -0.50 -15.24 1.77
CA LYS A 32 -0.81 -16.36 2.67
C LYS A 32 -0.04 -16.24 3.97
N PHE A 33 -0.69 -16.57 5.08
CA PHE A 33 -0.08 -16.57 6.39
C PHE A 33 -0.77 -17.58 7.31
N ASN A 34 -0.09 -17.98 8.39
CA ASN A 34 -0.66 -18.80 9.45
C ASN A 34 -1.01 -17.94 10.66
N ASP A 35 -1.79 -18.49 11.57
CA ASP A 35 -2.14 -17.79 12.81
C ASP A 35 -0.87 -17.37 13.57
N ASP A 36 -0.91 -16.19 14.18
CA ASP A 36 0.17 -15.64 15.00
C ASP A 36 1.48 -15.35 14.25
N GLU A 37 1.47 -15.38 12.91
CA GLU A 37 2.62 -14.97 12.13
C GLU A 37 2.69 -13.45 11.95
N LYS A 38 3.92 -12.97 11.74
CA LYS A 38 4.18 -11.62 11.26
C LYS A 38 4.53 -11.68 9.78
N VAL A 39 4.41 -10.54 9.10
CA VAL A 39 4.70 -10.45 7.67
C VAL A 39 5.45 -9.15 7.37
N LYS A 40 6.38 -9.25 6.42
CA LYS A 40 7.07 -8.11 5.81
C LYS A 40 6.79 -8.10 4.32
N PHE A 41 6.70 -6.91 3.74
CA PHE A 41 6.51 -6.73 2.31
C PHE A 41 7.70 -6.00 1.69
N PHE A 42 8.04 -6.38 0.45
CA PHE A 42 9.19 -5.84 -0.26
C PHE A 42 8.88 -5.57 -1.74
N ILE A 43 9.49 -4.54 -2.27
CA ILE A 43 9.63 -4.34 -3.72
C ILE A 43 11.14 -4.32 -4.00
N GLY A 44 11.66 -5.43 -4.54
CA GLY A 44 13.11 -5.59 -4.64
C GLY A 44 13.77 -5.56 -3.26
N GLY A 45 14.74 -4.64 -3.07
CA GLY A 45 15.39 -4.41 -1.79
C GLY A 45 14.65 -3.46 -0.86
N VAL A 46 13.55 -2.84 -1.32
CA VAL A 46 12.80 -1.85 -0.55
C VAL A 46 11.78 -2.53 0.34
N GLN A 47 11.99 -2.47 1.65
CA GLN A 47 10.98 -2.94 2.61
C GLN A 47 9.88 -1.89 2.75
N LEU A 48 8.63 -2.32 2.59
CA LEU A 48 7.48 -1.44 2.68
C LEU A 48 7.02 -1.31 4.14
N GLY A 49 7.67 -0.42 4.87
CA GLY A 49 7.37 -0.19 6.28
C GLY A 49 7.97 -1.24 7.20
N ASP A 50 7.25 -1.58 8.25
CA ASP A 50 7.72 -2.46 9.32
C ASP A 50 7.19 -3.89 9.16
N GLU A 51 7.81 -4.82 9.89
CA GLU A 51 7.23 -6.14 10.10
C GLU A 51 6.03 -6.00 11.03
N ILE A 52 4.87 -6.49 10.60
CA ILE A 52 3.61 -6.37 11.34
C ILE A 52 2.95 -7.73 11.51
N GLU A 53 2.00 -7.81 12.43
CA GLU A 53 1.18 -9.00 12.56
C GLU A 53 0.37 -9.22 11.29
N ALA A 54 0.40 -10.44 10.78
CA ALA A 54 -0.35 -10.81 9.59
C ALA A 54 -1.84 -10.86 9.91
N LYS A 55 -2.65 -10.25 9.06
CA LYS A 55 -4.11 -10.19 9.23
C LYS A 55 -4.79 -10.13 7.87
N GLU A 56 -6.11 -10.24 7.87
CA GLU A 56 -6.91 -10.35 6.64
C GLU A 56 -6.82 -9.12 5.74
N ARG A 57 -6.48 -7.97 6.28
CA ARG A 57 -6.37 -6.74 5.51
C ARG A 57 -5.24 -5.88 6.04
N ILE A 58 -4.34 -5.49 5.15
CA ILE A 58 -3.19 -4.64 5.47
C ILE A 58 -3.17 -3.45 4.51
N THR A 59 -3.05 -2.25 5.08
CA THR A 59 -2.98 -0.98 4.34
C THR A 59 -1.70 -0.24 4.72
N PRO A 60 -1.33 0.84 4.01
CA PRO A 60 -0.22 1.69 4.44
C PRO A 60 -0.34 2.20 5.89
N LEU A 61 -1.57 2.35 6.40
CA LEU A 61 -1.78 2.75 7.79
C LEU A 61 -1.26 1.72 8.80
N ASP A 62 -1.24 0.46 8.40
CA ASP A 62 -0.75 -0.64 9.25
C ASP A 62 0.77 -0.79 9.16
N LEU A 63 1.36 -0.49 8.00
CA LEU A 63 2.77 -0.74 7.72
C LEU A 63 3.70 0.30 8.34
N VAL A 64 3.24 1.52 8.53
CA VAL A 64 4.03 2.62 9.10
C VAL A 64 3.19 3.44 10.07
N GLU A 65 3.85 4.03 11.07
CA GLU A 65 3.15 4.75 12.15
C GLU A 65 3.03 6.24 11.91
N SER A 66 4.07 6.88 11.37
CA SER A 66 4.06 8.34 11.20
C SER A 66 3.25 8.75 9.97
N GLU A 67 2.65 9.92 10.03
CA GLU A 67 1.91 10.49 8.91
C GLU A 67 2.79 10.69 7.68
N ASN A 68 3.99 11.20 7.87
CA ASN A 68 4.94 11.38 6.77
C ASN A 68 5.28 10.04 6.11
N ALA A 69 5.53 9.00 6.89
CA ALA A 69 5.83 7.68 6.35
C ALA A 69 4.65 7.11 5.58
N ARG A 70 3.43 7.34 6.04
CA ARG A 70 2.20 6.89 5.35
C ARG A 70 2.05 7.57 4.00
N ILE A 71 2.23 8.88 3.96
CA ILE A 71 2.16 9.66 2.71
C ILE A 71 3.26 9.20 1.75
N ASN A 72 4.49 9.06 2.23
CA ASN A 72 5.62 8.65 1.41
C ASN A 72 5.40 7.25 0.83
N LEU A 73 4.89 6.32 1.62
CA LEU A 73 4.59 4.97 1.16
C LEU A 73 3.50 4.97 0.10
N MET A 74 2.43 5.74 0.28
CA MET A 74 1.36 5.88 -0.71
C MET A 74 1.86 6.50 -2.01
N VAL A 75 2.65 7.57 -1.92
CA VAL A 75 3.26 8.21 -3.09
C VAL A 75 4.12 7.21 -3.86
N PHE A 76 4.94 6.46 -3.16
CA PHE A 76 5.82 5.47 -3.76
C PHE A 76 5.03 4.38 -4.51
N LEU A 77 4.11 3.74 -3.82
CA LEU A 77 3.32 2.63 -4.38
C LEU A 77 2.50 3.07 -5.60
N GLN A 78 1.80 4.19 -5.47
CA GLN A 78 0.92 4.67 -6.54
C GLN A 78 1.72 5.17 -7.75
N SER A 79 2.92 5.68 -7.53
CA SER A 79 3.79 6.13 -8.62
C SER A 79 4.38 4.97 -9.42
N LEU A 80 4.50 3.78 -8.83
CA LEU A 80 5.05 2.61 -9.51
C LEU A 80 4.09 1.95 -10.49
N ASP A 81 2.80 2.24 -10.41
CA ASP A 81 1.80 1.66 -11.30
C ASP A 81 1.91 2.17 -12.75
N GLY A 82 2.65 3.22 -13.00
CA GLY A 82 3.06 3.65 -14.34
C GLY A 82 1.96 4.19 -15.26
N LYS A 83 0.71 4.00 -14.94
CA LYS A 83 -0.41 4.37 -15.81
C LYS A 83 -1.22 5.57 -15.32
N GLY A 84 -1.01 5.98 -14.10
CA GLY A 84 -1.79 7.07 -13.50
C GLY A 84 -3.25 6.77 -13.26
N ASP A 85 -3.73 5.61 -13.69
CA ASP A 85 -5.09 5.13 -13.45
C ASP A 85 -5.04 3.97 -12.48
N HIS A 86 -5.44 4.22 -11.25
CA HIS A 86 -5.41 3.22 -10.18
C HIS A 86 -6.76 2.52 -9.99
N SER A 87 -7.68 2.63 -10.96
CA SER A 87 -9.00 2.00 -10.87
C SER A 87 -8.92 0.48 -10.78
N ASP A 88 -7.88 -0.11 -11.38
CA ASP A 88 -7.62 -1.56 -11.38
C ASP A 88 -6.66 -2.00 -10.26
N GLY A 89 -6.34 -1.11 -9.32
CA GLY A 89 -5.34 -1.36 -8.30
C GLY A 89 -3.93 -1.03 -8.77
N ILE A 90 -2.95 -1.35 -7.93
CA ILE A 90 -1.53 -1.09 -8.19
C ILE A 90 -0.86 -2.40 -8.60
N LYS A 91 -0.20 -2.41 -9.75
CA LYS A 91 0.51 -3.59 -10.25
C LYS A 91 2.00 -3.34 -10.27
N ILE A 92 2.74 -4.11 -9.50
CA ILE A 92 4.20 -4.03 -9.45
C ILE A 92 4.78 -5.10 -10.38
N SER A 93 5.45 -4.66 -11.44
CA SER A 93 6.05 -5.57 -12.42
C SER A 93 7.35 -6.19 -11.92
N ASP A 94 7.76 -7.30 -12.54
CA ASP A 94 9.03 -7.93 -12.24
C ASP A 94 10.21 -7.02 -12.61
N ASP A 95 10.09 -6.23 -13.67
CA ASP A 95 11.10 -5.26 -14.07
C ASP A 95 11.30 -4.20 -12.97
N THR A 96 10.22 -3.72 -12.39
CA THR A 96 10.27 -2.78 -11.26
C THR A 96 10.99 -3.41 -10.06
N LYS A 97 10.65 -4.64 -9.72
CA LYS A 97 11.30 -5.36 -8.61
C LYS A 97 12.79 -5.54 -8.88
N THR A 98 13.16 -5.89 -10.09
CA THR A 98 14.57 -6.04 -10.49
C THR A 98 15.32 -4.71 -10.39
N ALA A 99 14.70 -3.62 -10.82
CA ALA A 99 15.30 -2.28 -10.74
C ALA A 99 15.59 -1.85 -9.30
N PHE A 100 14.79 -2.31 -8.34
CA PHE A 100 14.95 -1.95 -6.92
C PHE A 100 15.73 -2.98 -6.09
N THR A 101 16.32 -4.00 -6.69
CA THR A 101 17.00 -5.11 -5.98
C THR A 101 18.00 -4.62 -4.92
N ALA A 102 18.78 -3.58 -5.22
CA ALA A 102 19.80 -3.03 -4.31
C ALA A 102 19.37 -1.69 -3.70
N VAL A 103 18.12 -1.27 -3.86
CA VAL A 103 17.63 0.02 -3.39
C VAL A 103 17.05 -0.12 -1.99
N LYS A 104 17.39 0.83 -1.13
CA LYS A 104 16.79 0.95 0.20
C LYS A 104 16.28 2.38 0.36
N LEU A 105 15.05 2.52 0.84
CA LEU A 105 14.41 3.82 1.04
C LEU A 105 13.95 3.97 2.48
N ASN A 106 14.06 5.19 3.00
CA ASN A 106 13.56 5.55 4.31
C ASN A 106 12.24 6.30 4.17
N PHE A 107 11.14 5.66 4.53
CA PHE A 107 9.82 6.30 4.48
C PHE A 107 9.60 7.28 5.63
N ASN A 108 10.35 7.15 6.71
CA ASN A 108 10.16 7.93 7.93
C ASN A 108 10.94 9.25 7.88
N GLN A 109 10.61 10.09 6.91
CA GLN A 109 11.23 11.41 6.69
C GLN A 109 10.23 12.32 6.01
N SER A 110 10.58 13.62 5.84
CA SER A 110 9.70 14.55 5.13
C SER A 110 9.49 14.09 3.68
N THR A 111 8.35 14.44 3.10
CA THR A 111 8.05 14.08 1.71
C THR A 111 9.08 14.66 0.73
N THR A 112 9.54 15.88 0.97
CA THR A 112 10.59 16.50 0.14
C THR A 112 11.87 15.67 0.15
N ASP A 113 12.33 15.27 1.33
CA ASP A 113 13.53 14.44 1.46
C ASP A 113 13.33 13.06 0.86
N PHE A 114 12.15 12.47 1.04
CA PHE A 114 11.82 11.18 0.46
C PHE A 114 11.84 11.23 -1.08
N VAL A 115 11.22 12.23 -1.68
CA VAL A 115 11.22 12.42 -3.13
C VAL A 115 12.66 12.55 -3.65
N ASN A 116 13.49 13.35 -2.98
CA ASN A 116 14.90 13.49 -3.34
C ASN A 116 15.65 12.17 -3.25
N GLU A 117 15.40 11.39 -2.22
CA GLU A 117 16.02 10.06 -2.07
C GLU A 117 15.61 9.11 -3.20
N VAL A 118 14.33 9.06 -3.55
CA VAL A 118 13.83 8.22 -4.64
C VAL A 118 14.48 8.61 -5.97
N VAL A 119 14.49 9.89 -6.28
CA VAL A 119 15.08 10.39 -7.53
C VAL A 119 16.58 10.12 -7.60
N THR A 120 17.28 10.25 -6.47
CA THR A 120 18.73 10.03 -6.40
C THR A 120 19.11 8.55 -6.53
N LYS A 121 18.32 7.66 -5.92
CA LYS A 121 18.67 6.22 -5.83
C LYS A 121 18.05 5.36 -6.93
N THR A 122 17.10 5.89 -7.68
CA THR A 122 16.35 5.12 -8.69
C THR A 122 16.34 5.86 -10.02
N ALA A 123 15.81 5.21 -11.05
CA ALA A 123 15.59 5.84 -12.34
C ALA A 123 14.28 6.63 -12.43
N ILE A 124 13.55 6.74 -11.35
CA ILE A 124 12.29 7.49 -11.30
C ILE A 124 12.58 8.97 -11.31
N THR A 125 11.93 9.69 -12.21
CA THR A 125 12.05 11.16 -12.31
C THR A 125 10.97 11.85 -11.48
N PRO A 126 11.17 13.12 -11.07
CA PRO A 126 10.18 13.81 -10.24
C PRO A 126 8.78 13.90 -10.86
N ASP A 127 8.69 14.00 -12.17
CA ASP A 127 7.42 14.07 -12.90
C ASP A 127 6.67 12.73 -12.95
N GLN A 128 7.36 11.63 -12.66
CA GLN A 128 6.73 10.30 -12.55
C GLN A 128 6.12 10.05 -11.18
N LEU A 129 6.48 10.85 -10.18
CA LEU A 129 5.93 10.74 -8.83
C LEU A 129 4.63 11.53 -8.73
N ILE A 130 3.60 10.89 -8.18
CA ILE A 130 2.35 11.59 -7.91
C ILE A 130 2.53 12.51 -6.70
N THR A 131 1.66 13.52 -6.59
CA THR A 131 1.74 14.44 -5.44
C THR A 131 1.17 13.77 -4.18
N PRO A 132 1.59 14.22 -2.99
CA PRO A 132 1.03 13.72 -1.73
C PRO A 132 -0.48 13.88 -1.64
N GLU A 133 -1.01 14.97 -2.17
CA GLU A 133 -2.45 15.24 -2.18
C GLU A 133 -3.20 14.18 -2.99
N LYS A 134 -2.73 13.88 -4.19
CA LYS A 134 -3.33 12.85 -5.06
C LYS A 134 -3.22 11.45 -4.44
N ALA A 135 -2.09 11.15 -3.81
CA ALA A 135 -1.89 9.89 -3.14
C ALA A 135 -2.89 9.71 -1.99
N SER A 136 -3.10 10.75 -1.20
CA SER A 136 -4.05 10.74 -0.08
C SER A 136 -5.50 10.63 -0.58
N GLU A 137 -5.84 11.37 -1.63
CA GLU A 137 -7.17 11.31 -2.24
C GLU A 137 -7.48 9.89 -2.75
N HIS A 138 -6.54 9.28 -3.43
CA HIS A 138 -6.71 7.91 -3.93
C HIS A 138 -6.91 6.92 -2.78
N PHE A 139 -6.09 7.00 -1.74
CA PHE A 139 -6.22 6.13 -0.58
C PHE A 139 -7.58 6.30 0.10
N GLN A 140 -8.02 7.54 0.32
CA GLN A 140 -9.31 7.82 0.92
C GLN A 140 -10.46 7.26 0.07
N ALA A 141 -10.42 7.44 -1.22
CA ALA A 141 -11.45 6.94 -2.13
C ALA A 141 -11.57 5.42 -2.06
N THR A 142 -10.45 4.69 -2.08
CA THR A 142 -10.45 3.23 -1.98
C THR A 142 -10.86 2.76 -0.59
N PHE A 143 -10.41 3.43 0.45
CA PHE A 143 -10.75 3.12 1.83
C PHE A 143 -12.25 3.27 2.10
N TYR A 144 -12.86 4.37 1.67
CA TYR A 144 -14.29 4.60 1.83
C TYR A 144 -15.13 3.64 0.99
N LYS A 145 -14.68 3.29 -0.19
CA LYS A 145 -15.35 2.30 -1.03
C LYS A 145 -15.40 0.94 -0.34
N ASP A 146 -14.32 0.51 0.27
CA ASP A 146 -14.25 -0.75 1.01
C ASP A 146 -15.16 -0.72 2.25
N ILE A 147 -15.15 0.37 3.00
CA ILE A 147 -16.01 0.55 4.17
C ILE A 147 -17.47 0.56 3.75
N ALA A 148 -17.83 1.31 2.71
CA ALA A 148 -19.20 1.40 2.21
C ALA A 148 -19.76 0.03 1.83
N GLY A 149 -18.96 -0.81 1.17
CA GLY A 149 -19.36 -2.19 0.85
C GLY A 149 -19.64 -3.03 2.08
N THR A 150 -18.84 -2.89 3.13
CA THR A 150 -19.03 -3.60 4.40
C THR A 150 -20.26 -3.10 5.14
N TRP A 151 -20.51 -1.80 5.11
CA TRP A 151 -21.62 -1.17 5.85
C TRP A 151 -22.96 -1.40 5.17
N GLU A 152 -23.00 -1.61 3.88
CA GLU A 152 -24.22 -1.96 3.19
C GLU A 152 -24.88 -3.23 3.73
N ILE A 153 -24.12 -4.16 4.28
CA ILE A 153 -24.62 -5.38 4.90
C ILE A 153 -25.41 -5.06 6.18
N ASN A 154 -25.06 -3.98 6.87
CA ASN A 154 -25.61 -3.64 8.19
C ASN A 154 -26.46 -2.36 8.20
N ARG A 155 -26.78 -1.80 7.06
CA ARG A 155 -27.35 -0.45 7.00
C ARG A 155 -28.85 -0.34 7.32
N THR A 156 -29.52 -1.44 7.54
CA THR A 156 -30.98 -1.43 7.83
C THR A 156 -31.36 -0.61 9.04
N ASP A 157 -30.47 -0.44 10.01
CA ASP A 157 -30.79 0.18 11.29
C ASP A 157 -30.20 1.57 11.49
N ASN A 158 -29.22 2.01 10.70
CA ASN A 158 -28.46 3.23 10.93
C ASN A 158 -28.08 4.00 9.68
N THR A 159 -28.89 3.96 8.66
CA THR A 159 -28.60 4.59 7.37
C THR A 159 -28.30 6.08 7.50
N ALA A 160 -29.06 6.80 8.33
CA ALA A 160 -28.85 8.24 8.51
C ALA A 160 -27.50 8.57 9.15
N VAL A 161 -27.07 7.76 10.11
CA VAL A 161 -25.75 7.92 10.76
C VAL A 161 -24.63 7.66 9.77
N LEU A 162 -24.77 6.66 8.93
CA LEU A 162 -23.80 6.31 7.88
C LEU A 162 -23.62 7.44 6.90
N ILE A 163 -24.70 8.00 6.38
CA ILE A 163 -24.66 9.11 5.44
C ILE A 163 -23.93 10.30 6.05
N HIS A 164 -24.19 10.60 7.31
CA HIS A 164 -23.56 11.70 8.01
C HIS A 164 -22.03 11.51 8.15
N ILE A 165 -21.59 10.31 8.45
CA ILE A 165 -20.17 9.97 8.55
C ILE A 165 -19.47 10.07 7.20
N LEU A 166 -20.13 9.64 6.12
CA LEU A 166 -19.54 9.65 4.78
C LEU A 166 -19.48 11.05 4.15
N GLU A 167 -20.29 11.99 4.61
CA GLU A 167 -20.28 13.38 4.14
C GLU A 167 -19.14 14.20 4.76
N ASP A 168 -18.62 13.78 5.89
CA ASP A 168 -17.51 14.42 6.57
C ASP A 168 -16.17 13.85 6.09
#